data_c41dc76a616ce83ebde9728c2103ea5e
#
_entry.id   c41dc76a616ce83ebde9728c2103ea5e
#
_cell.length_a   1.000
_cell.length_b   1.000
_cell.length_c   1.000
_cell.angle_alpha   90.00
_cell.angle_beta   90.00
_cell.angle_gamma   90.00
#
_symmetry.space_group_name_H-M   'P 1'
#
loop_
_entity.id
_entity.type
_entity.pdbx_description
1 polymer ?
#
loop_
_entity_poly.entity_id
_entity_poly.type
_entity_poly.pdbx_seq_one_letter_code
_entity_poly.pdbx_strand_id
1 'polypeptide(L)'
;MSKIPYTGKSQQARQGQVPQNENVSADPLAAAENLQAENPLLEDPDALAARLVESEDFVRNNRNLLLGILAVVVLAVVGAFGFYTWRNQQDSKAQASMFRAVNNWEADSLNKAVKGDGKAPGLTTVASEYGSTKAGNLANFYAGVAALKQGRYKEALDDLEDFSSDDYLVQSRAYSLMGDAQLELNKPKEAADLYAKAADHNANEFFSPAYLMKEGTARELAKDTEGALKAYDRVITEYPTAQEVGEARQYKAKLEK
;
A
#
# COMPACT_ATOMS: atom_id res chain seq x y z
N MET A 1 58.78 19.55 -21.40
CA MET A 1 58.61 20.99 -21.63
C MET A 1 57.71 21.18 -22.83
N SER A 2 56.47 21.54 -22.61
CA SER A 2 55.64 22.16 -23.64
C SER A 2 54.51 22.91 -22.92
N LYS A 3 54.49 24.21 -23.12
CA LYS A 3 53.59 25.17 -22.50
C LYS A 3 52.30 25.25 -23.30
N ILE A 4 51.16 25.14 -22.65
CA ILE A 4 49.84 25.39 -23.24
C ILE A 4 49.48 26.87 -22.97
N PRO A 5 49.11 27.67 -23.97
CA PRO A 5 48.72 29.06 -23.77
C PRO A 5 47.29 29.20 -23.35
N TYR A 6 47.08 29.98 -22.29
CA TYR A 6 45.81 30.42 -21.75
C TYR A 6 45.28 31.59 -22.60
N THR A 7 44.22 31.39 -23.38
CA THR A 7 43.50 32.49 -24.04
C THR A 7 42.26 32.85 -23.23
N GLY A 8 42.39 33.92 -22.44
CA GLY A 8 41.27 34.56 -21.77
C GLY A 8 40.39 35.28 -22.77
N LYS A 9 39.11 34.89 -22.84
CA LYS A 9 38.03 35.73 -23.41
C LYS A 9 37.30 36.42 -22.25
N SER A 10 37.52 37.74 -22.19
CA SER A 10 36.75 38.67 -21.37
C SER A 10 35.26 38.60 -21.79
N GLN A 11 34.40 38.13 -20.90
CA GLN A 11 32.96 38.36 -21.04
C GLN A 11 32.64 39.74 -20.49
N GLN A 12 32.18 40.61 -21.39
CA GLN A 12 31.56 41.89 -21.04
C GLN A 12 30.30 41.61 -20.20
N ALA A 13 30.33 42.16 -18.99
CA ALA A 13 29.15 42.23 -18.14
C ALA A 13 28.04 43.04 -18.82
N ARG A 14 26.95 42.39 -19.20
CA ARG A 14 25.71 43.08 -19.49
C ARG A 14 25.19 43.65 -18.16
N GLN A 15 25.20 44.94 -18.05
CA GLN A 15 24.43 45.68 -17.05
C GLN A 15 22.94 45.40 -17.32
N GLY A 16 22.36 44.48 -16.54
CA GLY A 16 20.91 44.33 -16.45
C GLY A 16 20.40 45.52 -15.64
N GLN A 17 19.57 46.34 -16.27
CA GLN A 17 18.77 47.37 -15.61
C GLN A 17 17.92 46.68 -14.55
N VAL A 18 18.14 47.01 -13.30
CA VAL A 18 17.26 46.73 -12.16
C VAL A 18 16.03 47.59 -12.40
N PRO A 19 14.79 47.06 -12.49
CA PRO A 19 13.61 47.88 -12.49
C PRO A 19 13.59 48.64 -11.14
N GLN A 20 13.68 49.94 -11.18
CA GLN A 20 13.37 50.77 -10.03
C GLN A 20 11.88 50.62 -9.76
N ASN A 21 11.58 49.90 -8.69
CA ASN A 21 10.25 49.86 -8.13
C ASN A 21 10.09 51.18 -7.34
N GLU A 22 9.64 52.20 -8.05
CA GLU A 22 9.21 53.46 -7.42
C GLU A 22 7.95 53.19 -6.59
N ASN A 23 7.97 53.68 -5.37
CA ASN A 23 6.92 53.75 -4.37
C ASN A 23 6.80 52.55 -3.39
N VAL A 24 7.84 52.33 -2.63
CA VAL A 24 7.63 51.97 -1.25
C VAL A 24 7.60 53.25 -0.43
N SER A 25 6.45 53.82 -0.17
CA SER A 25 6.31 54.90 0.79
C SER A 25 6.78 54.35 2.14
N ALA A 26 7.85 54.95 2.64
CA ALA A 26 8.41 54.61 3.97
C ALA A 26 7.53 55.17 5.11
N ASP A 27 6.25 55.29 4.88
CA ASP A 27 5.29 55.68 5.92
C ASP A 27 4.79 54.46 6.66
N PRO A 28 5.20 54.29 7.94
CA PRO A 28 4.73 53.13 8.74
C PRO A 28 3.22 53.07 8.91
N LEU A 29 2.53 54.21 8.77
CA LEU A 29 1.07 54.28 8.87
C LEU A 29 0.41 53.71 7.58
N ALA A 30 0.93 54.00 6.38
CA ALA A 30 0.46 53.44 5.14
C ALA A 30 0.73 51.90 5.04
N ALA A 31 1.85 51.43 5.58
CA ALA A 31 2.15 50.01 5.70
C ALA A 31 1.19 49.29 6.67
N ALA A 32 0.82 49.95 7.77
CA ALA A 32 -0.13 49.41 8.73
C ALA A 32 -1.57 49.39 8.17
N GLU A 33 -1.95 50.38 7.38
CA GLU A 33 -3.25 50.48 6.72
C GLU A 33 -3.41 49.41 5.61
N ASN A 34 -2.34 49.11 4.87
CA ASN A 34 -2.31 47.98 3.91
C ASN A 34 -2.36 46.61 4.60
N LEU A 35 -1.72 46.44 5.76
CA LEU A 35 -1.79 45.20 6.55
C LEU A 35 -3.18 44.99 7.14
N GLN A 36 -3.92 46.06 7.46
CA GLN A 36 -5.31 45.98 7.91
C GLN A 36 -6.24 45.54 6.76
N ALA A 37 -5.99 46.00 5.53
CA ALA A 37 -6.81 45.66 4.36
C ALA A 37 -6.63 44.19 3.91
N GLU A 38 -5.47 43.57 4.22
CA GLU A 38 -5.17 42.18 3.82
C GLU A 38 -5.43 41.13 4.91
N ASN A 39 -5.71 41.54 6.14
CA ASN A 39 -5.83 40.62 7.26
C ASN A 39 -7.23 40.69 7.88
N PRO A 40 -8.11 39.69 7.60
CA PRO A 40 -9.49 39.71 8.11
C PRO A 40 -9.59 39.70 9.64
N LEU A 41 -8.47 39.47 10.36
CA LEU A 41 -8.39 39.53 11.83
C LEU A 41 -8.14 40.97 12.35
N LEU A 42 -7.84 41.93 11.46
CA LEU A 42 -7.62 43.35 11.78
C LEU A 42 -8.74 44.26 11.26
N GLU A 43 -9.93 43.66 11.06
CA GLU A 43 -11.12 44.40 10.65
C GLU A 43 -11.50 45.50 11.69
N ASP A 44 -12.17 46.53 11.18
CA ASP A 44 -12.77 47.57 11.98
C ASP A 44 -13.58 46.96 13.16
N PRO A 45 -13.38 47.42 14.40
CA PRO A 45 -14.11 46.93 15.58
C PRO A 45 -15.63 46.87 15.39
N ASP A 46 -16.18 47.82 14.64
CA ASP A 46 -17.64 47.87 14.35
C ASP A 46 -18.06 46.76 13.36
N ALA A 47 -17.22 46.40 12.39
CA ALA A 47 -17.44 45.28 11.47
C ALA A 47 -17.37 43.93 12.21
N LEU A 48 -16.40 43.78 13.11
CA LEU A 48 -16.29 42.60 13.99
C LEU A 48 -17.50 42.48 14.93
N ALA A 49 -17.94 43.59 15.50
CA ALA A 49 -19.15 43.61 16.37
C ALA A 49 -20.40 43.20 15.56
N ALA A 50 -20.57 43.71 14.34
CA ALA A 50 -21.69 43.34 13.49
C ALA A 50 -21.70 41.85 13.15
N ARG A 51 -20.56 41.28 12.81
CA ARG A 51 -20.41 39.82 12.54
C ARG A 51 -20.65 38.97 13.78
N LEU A 52 -20.24 39.43 14.95
CA LEU A 52 -20.51 38.73 16.20
C LEU A 52 -22.01 38.66 16.48
N VAL A 53 -22.74 39.80 16.30
CA VAL A 53 -24.19 39.84 16.43
C VAL A 53 -24.88 38.93 15.42
N GLU A 54 -24.46 38.96 14.18
CA GLU A 54 -25.01 38.08 13.12
C GLU A 54 -24.77 36.61 13.43
N SER A 55 -23.58 36.26 13.92
CA SER A 55 -23.25 34.90 14.35
C SER A 55 -24.05 34.45 15.58
N GLU A 56 -24.29 35.36 16.54
CA GLU A 56 -25.11 35.08 17.72
C GLU A 56 -26.57 34.81 17.31
N ASP A 57 -27.14 35.64 16.45
CA ASP A 57 -28.49 35.45 15.93
C ASP A 57 -28.61 34.13 15.10
N PHE A 58 -27.62 33.79 14.31
CA PHE A 58 -27.60 32.52 13.61
C PHE A 58 -27.62 31.33 14.58
N VAL A 59 -26.75 31.34 15.58
CA VAL A 59 -26.70 30.28 16.61
C VAL A 59 -28.00 30.21 17.38
N ARG A 60 -28.56 31.35 17.78
CA ARG A 60 -29.80 31.44 18.52
C ARG A 60 -31.00 30.90 17.73
N ASN A 61 -31.10 31.26 16.47
CA ASN A 61 -32.18 30.84 15.58
C ASN A 61 -32.07 29.37 15.18
N ASN A 62 -30.86 28.85 15.10
CA ASN A 62 -30.59 27.46 14.66
C ASN A 62 -30.12 26.53 15.78
N ARG A 63 -30.29 26.93 17.06
CA ARG A 63 -29.73 26.18 18.19
C ARG A 63 -30.16 24.72 18.25
N ASN A 64 -31.40 24.40 17.89
CA ASN A 64 -31.92 23.04 17.92
C ASN A 64 -31.25 22.17 16.78
N LEU A 65 -31.04 22.78 15.61
CA LEU A 65 -30.32 22.15 14.49
C LEU A 65 -28.85 21.92 14.85
N LEU A 66 -28.20 22.94 15.42
CA LEU A 66 -26.78 22.86 15.83
C LEU A 66 -26.58 21.83 16.95
N LEU A 67 -27.49 21.80 17.96
CA LEU A 67 -27.47 20.76 18.98
C LEU A 67 -27.72 19.37 18.41
N GLY A 68 -28.60 19.23 17.42
CA GLY A 68 -28.82 17.97 16.70
C GLY A 68 -27.57 17.50 15.95
N ILE A 69 -26.92 18.38 15.22
CA ILE A 69 -25.66 18.08 14.54
C ILE A 69 -24.57 17.71 15.54
N LEU A 70 -24.42 18.48 16.61
CA LEU A 70 -23.45 18.18 17.68
C LEU A 70 -23.71 16.80 18.30
N ALA A 71 -24.97 16.48 18.60
CA ALA A 71 -25.33 15.17 19.15
C ALA A 71 -24.96 14.02 18.18
N VAL A 72 -25.23 14.18 16.89
CA VAL A 72 -24.84 13.18 15.86
C VAL A 72 -23.32 13.03 15.80
N VAL A 73 -22.55 14.13 15.81
CA VAL A 73 -21.08 14.08 15.83
C VAL A 73 -20.56 13.37 17.08
N VAL A 74 -21.09 13.70 18.25
CA VAL A 74 -20.70 13.04 19.51
C VAL A 74 -21.00 11.54 19.45
N LEU A 75 -22.20 11.15 19.00
CA LEU A 75 -22.56 9.74 18.85
C LEU A 75 -21.65 9.01 17.85
N ALA A 76 -21.28 9.66 16.76
CA ALA A 76 -20.34 9.10 15.76
C ALA A 76 -18.96 8.88 16.38
N VAL A 77 -18.45 9.85 17.14
CA VAL A 77 -17.14 9.75 17.82
C VAL A 77 -17.15 8.65 18.88
N VAL A 78 -18.20 8.60 19.73
CA VAL A 78 -18.34 7.56 20.76
C VAL A 78 -18.49 6.18 20.12
N GLY A 79 -19.28 6.06 19.05
CA GLY A 79 -19.43 4.81 18.28
C GLY A 79 -18.11 4.35 17.64
N ALA A 80 -17.38 5.26 17.01
CA ALA A 80 -16.08 4.98 16.43
C ALA A 80 -15.03 4.54 17.47
N PHE A 81 -14.99 5.23 18.63
CA PHE A 81 -14.10 4.86 19.72
C PHE A 81 -14.48 3.51 20.34
N GLY A 82 -15.77 3.26 20.56
CA GLY A 82 -16.26 1.96 21.06
C GLY A 82 -15.93 0.82 20.09
N PHE A 83 -16.13 1.02 18.78
CA PHE A 83 -15.77 0.07 17.75
C PHE A 83 -14.25 -0.19 17.70
N TYR A 84 -13.44 0.87 17.78
CA TYR A 84 -11.98 0.76 17.80
C TYR A 84 -11.48 -0.06 18.99
N THR A 85 -11.98 0.21 20.21
CA THR A 85 -11.59 -0.52 21.43
C THR A 85 -12.03 -1.97 21.39
N TRP A 86 -13.26 -2.24 20.91
CA TRP A 86 -13.78 -3.59 20.74
C TRP A 86 -12.92 -4.37 19.74
N ARG A 87 -12.61 -3.79 18.55
CA ARG A 87 -11.77 -4.41 17.53
C ARG A 87 -10.37 -4.72 18.06
N ASN A 88 -9.78 -3.81 18.84
CA ASN A 88 -8.46 -4.02 19.42
C ASN A 88 -8.45 -5.16 20.45
N GLN A 89 -9.51 -5.29 21.24
CA GLN A 89 -9.66 -6.44 22.15
C GLN A 89 -9.83 -7.76 21.39
N GLN A 90 -10.56 -7.77 20.29
CA GLN A 90 -10.71 -8.95 19.45
C GLN A 90 -9.38 -9.34 18.80
N ASP A 91 -8.60 -8.36 18.34
CA ASP A 91 -7.27 -8.62 17.78
C ASP A 91 -6.32 -9.25 18.82
N SER A 92 -6.33 -8.75 20.06
CA SER A 92 -5.54 -9.35 21.16
C SER A 92 -5.94 -10.81 21.47
N LYS A 93 -7.24 -11.11 21.42
CA LYS A 93 -7.73 -12.49 21.58
C LYS A 93 -7.31 -13.37 20.39
N ALA A 94 -7.40 -12.86 19.18
CA ALA A 94 -6.98 -13.55 17.98
C ALA A 94 -5.48 -13.87 18.01
N GLN A 95 -4.62 -12.91 18.42
CA GLN A 95 -3.19 -13.12 18.58
C GLN A 95 -2.88 -14.23 19.60
N ALA A 96 -3.54 -14.21 20.76
CA ALA A 96 -3.36 -15.23 21.79
C ALA A 96 -3.78 -16.62 21.29
N SER A 97 -4.90 -16.70 20.55
CA SER A 97 -5.39 -17.94 19.94
C SER A 97 -4.45 -18.46 18.84
N MET A 98 -3.92 -17.55 18.03
CA MET A 98 -3.04 -17.85 16.90
C MET A 98 -1.67 -18.34 17.35
N PHE A 99 -1.16 -17.88 18.50
CA PHE A 99 0.20 -18.19 18.98
C PHE A 99 0.51 -19.69 18.96
N ARG A 100 -0.40 -20.52 19.47
CA ARG A 100 -0.20 -21.98 19.52
C ARG A 100 -0.33 -22.63 18.13
N ALA A 101 -1.20 -22.12 17.30
CA ALA A 101 -1.36 -22.59 15.94
C ALA A 101 -0.09 -22.30 15.09
N VAL A 102 0.52 -21.11 15.27
CA VAL A 102 1.80 -20.75 14.63
C VAL A 102 2.95 -21.64 15.13
N ASN A 103 3.04 -21.90 16.43
CA ASN A 103 4.06 -22.84 16.95
C ASN A 103 3.90 -24.24 16.35
N ASN A 104 2.67 -24.72 16.18
CA ASN A 104 2.42 -25.99 15.49
C ASN A 104 2.82 -25.93 14.01
N TRP A 105 2.62 -24.78 13.37
CA TRP A 105 3.01 -24.55 11.97
C TRP A 105 4.56 -24.55 11.82
N GLU A 106 5.28 -23.88 12.71
CA GLU A 106 6.75 -23.85 12.74
C GLU A 106 7.35 -25.23 13.02
N ALA A 107 6.67 -26.04 13.82
CA ALA A 107 7.03 -27.44 14.09
C ALA A 107 6.60 -28.41 12.97
N ASP A 108 6.24 -27.90 11.79
CA ASP A 108 5.73 -28.64 10.62
C ASP A 108 4.51 -29.55 10.92
N SER A 109 3.84 -29.30 12.05
CA SER A 109 2.62 -29.98 12.44
C SER A 109 1.39 -29.34 11.80
N LEU A 110 1.36 -29.28 10.46
CA LEU A 110 0.41 -28.47 9.68
C LEU A 110 -1.06 -28.80 9.98
N ASN A 111 -1.39 -30.08 10.20
CA ASN A 111 -2.77 -30.46 10.57
C ASN A 111 -3.21 -29.84 11.90
N LYS A 112 -2.31 -29.83 12.91
CA LYS A 112 -2.59 -29.21 14.21
C LYS A 112 -2.61 -27.67 14.10
N ALA A 113 -1.75 -27.14 13.26
CA ALA A 113 -1.76 -25.70 12.99
C ALA A 113 -3.09 -25.25 12.39
N VAL A 114 -3.60 -25.94 11.39
CA VAL A 114 -4.84 -25.58 10.66
C VAL A 114 -6.08 -25.89 11.47
N LYS A 115 -6.21 -27.11 12.02
CA LYS A 115 -7.43 -27.61 12.69
C LYS A 115 -7.46 -27.41 14.20
N GLY A 116 -6.31 -27.08 14.80
CA GLY A 116 -6.12 -27.05 16.25
C GLY A 116 -5.61 -28.39 16.81
N ASP A 117 -5.22 -28.35 18.07
CA ASP A 117 -4.64 -29.50 18.80
C ASP A 117 -5.55 -30.04 19.92
N GLY A 118 -6.80 -29.62 19.94
CA GLY A 118 -7.79 -29.95 20.99
C GLY A 118 -7.67 -29.11 22.26
N LYS A 119 -6.60 -28.32 22.42
CA LYS A 119 -6.37 -27.38 23.54
C LYS A 119 -6.44 -25.93 23.11
N ALA A 120 -6.18 -25.67 21.83
CA ALA A 120 -6.27 -24.36 21.23
C ALA A 120 -6.90 -24.46 19.81
N PRO A 121 -7.57 -23.39 19.35
CA PRO A 121 -8.12 -23.34 18.01
C PRO A 121 -7.00 -23.38 16.98
N GLY A 122 -7.31 -23.89 15.79
CA GLY A 122 -6.41 -23.83 14.64
C GLY A 122 -6.57 -22.52 13.86
N LEU A 123 -5.69 -22.31 12.87
CA LEU A 123 -5.65 -21.12 12.03
C LEU A 123 -6.99 -20.86 11.33
N THR A 124 -7.65 -21.90 10.81
CA THR A 124 -8.96 -21.78 10.15
C THR A 124 -10.02 -21.22 11.10
N THR A 125 -10.04 -21.69 12.37
CA THR A 125 -10.95 -21.17 13.37
C THR A 125 -10.63 -19.72 13.71
N VAL A 126 -9.36 -19.39 13.90
CA VAL A 126 -8.92 -18.01 14.17
C VAL A 126 -9.29 -17.09 13.02
N ALA A 127 -9.07 -17.51 11.78
CA ALA A 127 -9.44 -16.76 10.57
C ALA A 127 -10.95 -16.49 10.50
N SER A 128 -11.77 -17.53 10.75
CA SER A 128 -13.24 -17.39 10.68
C SER A 128 -13.83 -16.55 11.83
N GLU A 129 -13.32 -16.69 13.05
CA GLU A 129 -13.85 -15.95 14.22
C GLU A 129 -13.35 -14.51 14.30
N TYR A 130 -12.11 -14.25 13.83
CA TYR A 130 -11.42 -12.98 13.97
C TYR A 130 -10.97 -12.35 12.64
N GLY A 131 -11.52 -12.78 11.51
CA GLY A 131 -11.09 -12.36 10.17
C GLY A 131 -11.04 -10.85 9.94
N SER A 132 -11.88 -10.08 10.65
CA SER A 132 -11.85 -8.62 10.60
C SER A 132 -10.68 -7.98 11.37
N THR A 133 -9.92 -8.74 12.16
CA THR A 133 -8.75 -8.28 12.90
C THR A 133 -7.45 -8.53 12.11
N LYS A 134 -6.36 -7.87 12.51
CA LYS A 134 -5.05 -8.09 11.88
C LYS A 134 -4.56 -9.53 12.05
N ALA A 135 -4.72 -10.10 13.25
CA ALA A 135 -4.30 -11.46 13.55
C ALA A 135 -5.17 -12.49 12.80
N GLY A 136 -6.50 -12.30 12.74
CA GLY A 136 -7.38 -13.18 11.98
C GLY A 136 -7.10 -13.14 10.48
N ASN A 137 -6.85 -11.96 9.92
CA ASN A 137 -6.41 -11.81 8.54
C ASN A 137 -5.06 -12.52 8.28
N LEU A 138 -4.10 -12.41 9.20
CA LEU A 138 -2.82 -13.12 9.10
C LEU A 138 -3.00 -14.65 9.24
N ALA A 139 -4.00 -15.11 10.00
CA ALA A 139 -4.32 -16.53 10.12
C ALA A 139 -4.76 -17.11 8.76
N ASN A 140 -5.47 -16.35 7.91
CA ASN A 140 -5.77 -16.76 6.53
C ASN A 140 -4.50 -17.02 5.73
N PHE A 141 -3.51 -16.14 5.81
CA PHE A 141 -2.24 -16.36 5.11
C PHE A 141 -1.54 -17.66 5.53
N TYR A 142 -1.40 -17.90 6.84
CA TYR A 142 -0.77 -19.13 7.33
C TYR A 142 -1.61 -20.38 7.03
N ALA A 143 -2.94 -20.29 7.09
CA ALA A 143 -3.84 -21.39 6.74
C ALA A 143 -3.69 -21.74 5.25
N GLY A 144 -3.70 -20.75 4.37
CA GLY A 144 -3.50 -20.94 2.93
C GLY A 144 -2.15 -21.56 2.59
N VAL A 145 -1.05 -21.08 3.22
CA VAL A 145 0.28 -21.69 3.04
C VAL A 145 0.31 -23.14 3.53
N ALA A 146 -0.32 -23.45 4.66
CA ALA A 146 -0.39 -24.81 5.20
C ALA A 146 -1.25 -25.72 4.30
N ALA A 147 -2.35 -25.22 3.76
CA ALA A 147 -3.20 -25.93 2.81
C ALA A 147 -2.45 -26.24 1.51
N LEU A 148 -1.69 -25.27 0.99
CA LEU A 148 -0.84 -25.45 -0.19
C LEU A 148 0.19 -26.57 0.02
N LYS A 149 0.92 -26.53 1.14
CA LYS A 149 1.90 -27.58 1.50
C LYS A 149 1.27 -28.95 1.65
N GLN A 150 -0.01 -29.05 1.95
CA GLN A 150 -0.74 -30.30 2.12
C GLN A 150 -1.46 -30.77 0.83
N GLY A 151 -1.29 -30.06 -0.30
CA GLY A 151 -1.95 -30.36 -1.56
C GLY A 151 -3.44 -30.02 -1.59
N ARG A 152 -3.93 -29.22 -0.63
CA ARG A 152 -5.32 -28.75 -0.56
C ARG A 152 -5.47 -27.42 -1.28
N TYR A 153 -5.20 -27.43 -2.60
CA TYR A 153 -5.01 -26.22 -3.40
C TYR A 153 -6.23 -25.30 -3.49
N LYS A 154 -7.45 -25.85 -3.46
CA LYS A 154 -8.68 -25.03 -3.45
C LYS A 154 -8.84 -24.27 -2.14
N GLU A 155 -8.65 -24.98 -1.01
CA GLU A 155 -8.66 -24.32 0.31
C GLU A 155 -7.56 -23.28 0.44
N ALA A 156 -6.37 -23.55 -0.13
CA ALA A 156 -5.27 -22.59 -0.15
C ALA A 156 -5.64 -21.30 -0.90
N LEU A 157 -6.37 -21.42 -2.02
CA LEU A 157 -6.85 -20.25 -2.76
C LEU A 157 -7.87 -19.46 -1.94
N ASP A 158 -8.89 -20.14 -1.38
CA ASP A 158 -9.93 -19.49 -0.59
C ASP A 158 -9.32 -18.72 0.59
N ASP A 159 -8.40 -19.35 1.35
CA ASP A 159 -7.71 -18.73 2.49
C ASP A 159 -6.82 -17.53 2.04
N LEU A 160 -6.09 -17.65 0.93
CA LEU A 160 -5.21 -16.59 0.42
C LEU A 160 -5.97 -15.44 -0.25
N GLU A 161 -7.16 -15.70 -0.82
CA GLU A 161 -8.05 -14.66 -1.35
C GLU A 161 -8.65 -13.80 -0.23
N ASP A 162 -8.93 -14.40 0.91
CA ASP A 162 -9.42 -13.69 2.10
C ASP A 162 -8.32 -12.90 2.82
N PHE A 163 -7.05 -13.10 2.46
CA PHE A 163 -5.92 -12.36 3.01
C PHE A 163 -5.67 -11.05 2.27
N SER A 164 -5.41 -9.98 3.03
CA SER A 164 -4.95 -8.70 2.48
C SER A 164 -3.92 -8.05 3.38
N SER A 165 -2.91 -7.38 2.80
CA SER A 165 -1.86 -6.72 3.56
C SER A 165 -1.43 -5.41 2.90
N ASP A 166 -1.18 -4.39 3.74
CA ASP A 166 -0.50 -3.16 3.33
C ASP A 166 1.01 -3.37 3.17
N ASP A 167 1.54 -4.47 3.72
CA ASP A 167 2.92 -4.90 3.48
C ASP A 167 3.00 -5.52 2.06
N TYR A 168 3.63 -4.77 1.18
CA TYR A 168 3.74 -5.12 -0.23
C TYR A 168 4.50 -6.44 -0.47
N LEU A 169 5.47 -6.80 0.38
CA LEU A 169 6.21 -8.06 0.23
C LEU A 169 5.31 -9.25 0.56
N VAL A 170 4.56 -9.16 1.64
CA VAL A 170 3.65 -10.23 2.06
C VAL A 170 2.49 -10.36 1.08
N GLN A 171 1.95 -9.24 0.59
CA GLN A 171 0.87 -9.26 -0.40
C GLN A 171 1.33 -9.84 -1.74
N SER A 172 2.49 -9.44 -2.26
CA SER A 172 3.07 -10.05 -3.47
C SER A 172 3.31 -11.54 -3.29
N ARG A 173 3.77 -11.95 -2.11
CA ARG A 173 3.95 -13.37 -1.78
C ARG A 173 2.63 -14.13 -1.80
N ALA A 174 1.55 -13.56 -1.28
CA ALA A 174 0.22 -14.17 -1.32
C ALA A 174 -0.23 -14.41 -2.76
N TYR A 175 -0.11 -13.43 -3.65
CA TYR A 175 -0.41 -13.60 -5.06
C TYR A 175 0.44 -14.70 -5.72
N SER A 176 1.74 -14.77 -5.43
CA SER A 176 2.59 -15.84 -5.96
C SER A 176 2.16 -17.22 -5.47
N LEU A 177 1.78 -17.36 -4.21
CA LEU A 177 1.28 -18.62 -3.65
C LEU A 177 -0.08 -19.04 -4.24
N MET A 178 -0.95 -18.08 -4.51
CA MET A 178 -2.19 -18.33 -5.26
C MET A 178 -1.89 -18.82 -6.68
N GLY A 179 -0.87 -18.25 -7.33
CA GLY A 179 -0.36 -18.72 -8.61
C GLY A 179 0.14 -20.16 -8.53
N ASP A 180 0.90 -20.51 -7.50
CA ASP A 180 1.37 -21.87 -7.25
C ASP A 180 0.16 -22.83 -7.12
N ALA A 181 -0.88 -22.45 -6.35
CA ALA A 181 -2.10 -23.25 -6.21
C ALA A 181 -2.85 -23.42 -7.53
N GLN A 182 -2.93 -22.41 -8.37
CA GLN A 182 -3.59 -22.50 -9.68
C GLN A 182 -2.83 -23.41 -10.64
N LEU A 183 -1.48 -23.41 -10.61
CA LEU A 183 -0.68 -24.35 -11.40
C LEU A 183 -0.98 -25.80 -11.00
N GLU A 184 -1.02 -26.08 -9.71
CA GLU A 184 -1.31 -27.41 -9.19
C GLU A 184 -2.75 -27.87 -9.53
N LEU A 185 -3.67 -26.92 -9.71
CA LEU A 185 -5.03 -27.17 -10.21
C LEU A 185 -5.08 -27.28 -11.75
N ASN A 186 -3.93 -27.30 -12.43
CA ASN A 186 -3.82 -27.34 -13.88
C ASN A 186 -4.49 -26.15 -14.60
N LYS A 187 -4.35 -24.96 -14.00
CA LYS A 187 -4.86 -23.69 -14.52
C LYS A 187 -3.71 -22.71 -14.77
N PRO A 188 -2.83 -22.99 -15.76
CA PRO A 188 -1.62 -22.22 -15.95
C PRO A 188 -1.85 -20.77 -16.40
N LYS A 189 -2.97 -20.47 -17.05
CA LYS A 189 -3.31 -19.10 -17.45
C LYS A 189 -3.61 -18.23 -16.23
N GLU A 190 -4.47 -18.70 -15.35
CA GLU A 190 -4.82 -18.03 -14.09
C GLU A 190 -3.59 -17.89 -13.19
N ALA A 191 -2.71 -18.88 -13.18
CA ALA A 191 -1.45 -18.82 -12.46
C ALA A 191 -0.53 -17.72 -13.00
N ALA A 192 -0.39 -17.60 -14.32
CA ALA A 192 0.40 -16.57 -14.97
C ALA A 192 -0.08 -15.17 -14.59
N ASP A 193 -1.39 -14.94 -14.61
CA ASP A 193 -1.99 -13.65 -14.25
C ASP A 193 -1.73 -13.29 -12.77
N LEU A 194 -1.73 -14.29 -11.88
CA LEU A 194 -1.39 -14.10 -10.46
C LEU A 194 0.10 -13.82 -10.24
N TYR A 195 1.00 -14.46 -10.98
CA TYR A 195 2.43 -14.17 -10.92
C TYR A 195 2.76 -12.78 -11.48
N ALA A 196 2.10 -12.37 -12.58
CA ALA A 196 2.20 -11.01 -13.09
C ALA A 196 1.77 -10.00 -12.02
N LYS A 197 0.63 -10.25 -11.35
CA LYS A 197 0.14 -9.43 -10.24
C LYS A 197 1.14 -9.39 -9.07
N ALA A 198 1.80 -10.51 -8.75
CA ALA A 198 2.83 -10.56 -7.73
C ALA A 198 4.06 -9.73 -8.10
N ALA A 199 4.49 -9.77 -9.38
CA ALA A 199 5.63 -9.01 -9.88
C ALA A 199 5.37 -7.50 -9.88
N ASP A 200 4.14 -7.09 -10.23
CA ASP A 200 3.77 -5.69 -10.45
C ASP A 200 3.26 -4.99 -9.18
N HIS A 201 2.83 -5.73 -8.16
CA HIS A 201 2.20 -5.16 -6.95
C HIS A 201 3.10 -4.14 -6.24
N ASN A 202 4.38 -4.38 -6.17
CA ASN A 202 5.41 -3.41 -5.78
C ASN A 202 6.72 -3.81 -6.46
N ALA A 203 6.85 -3.45 -7.72
CA ALA A 203 7.96 -3.83 -8.57
C ALA A 203 9.31 -3.46 -7.92
N ASN A 204 10.19 -4.46 -7.74
CA ASN A 204 11.49 -4.29 -7.11
C ASN A 204 12.50 -5.32 -7.63
N GLU A 205 13.80 -5.02 -7.47
CA GLU A 205 14.90 -5.85 -8.00
C GLU A 205 15.07 -7.20 -7.29
N PHE A 206 14.48 -7.40 -6.11
CA PHE A 206 14.70 -8.61 -5.30
C PHE A 206 13.68 -9.71 -5.59
N PHE A 207 12.42 -9.37 -5.81
CA PHE A 207 11.34 -10.36 -5.90
C PHE A 207 10.65 -10.38 -7.27
N SER A 208 10.52 -9.21 -7.93
CA SER A 208 9.82 -9.14 -9.20
C SER A 208 10.44 -10.02 -10.29
N PRO A 209 11.78 -10.12 -10.44
CA PRO A 209 12.38 -11.02 -11.42
C PRO A 209 11.96 -12.48 -11.25
N ALA A 210 11.95 -12.98 -10.01
CA ALA A 210 11.55 -14.34 -9.70
C ALA A 210 10.06 -14.60 -10.02
N TYR A 211 9.18 -13.63 -9.77
CA TYR A 211 7.77 -13.74 -10.12
C TYR A 211 7.54 -13.68 -11.64
N LEU A 212 8.28 -12.84 -12.36
CA LEU A 212 8.26 -12.80 -13.84
C LEU A 212 8.74 -14.10 -14.46
N MET A 213 9.74 -14.76 -13.87
CA MET A 213 10.17 -16.10 -14.31
C MET A 213 9.06 -17.13 -14.13
N LYS A 214 8.35 -17.09 -13.00
CA LYS A 214 7.17 -17.95 -12.76
C LYS A 214 6.05 -17.63 -13.75
N GLU A 215 5.78 -16.35 -14.04
CA GLU A 215 4.83 -15.93 -15.06
C GLU A 215 5.18 -16.53 -16.42
N GLY A 216 6.43 -16.35 -16.88
CA GLY A 216 6.89 -16.88 -18.15
C GLY A 216 6.67 -18.39 -18.26
N THR A 217 7.09 -19.13 -17.23
CA THR A 217 6.89 -20.60 -17.19
C THR A 217 5.40 -20.99 -17.22
N ALA A 218 4.55 -20.28 -16.48
CA ALA A 218 3.11 -20.55 -16.47
C ALA A 218 2.47 -20.24 -17.83
N ARG A 219 2.90 -19.17 -18.52
CA ARG A 219 2.47 -18.85 -19.89
C ARG A 219 2.91 -19.91 -20.91
N GLU A 220 4.12 -20.45 -20.77
CA GLU A 220 4.55 -21.59 -21.61
C GLU A 220 3.62 -22.79 -21.43
N LEU A 221 3.29 -23.14 -20.17
CA LEU A 221 2.34 -24.23 -19.88
C LEU A 221 0.93 -23.94 -20.43
N ALA A 222 0.54 -22.67 -20.46
CA ALA A 222 -0.71 -22.21 -21.08
C ALA A 222 -0.64 -22.15 -22.62
N LYS A 223 0.50 -22.45 -23.25
CA LYS A 223 0.79 -22.31 -24.68
C LYS A 223 0.68 -20.85 -25.17
N ASP A 224 0.88 -19.89 -24.28
CA ASP A 224 0.97 -18.46 -24.58
C ASP A 224 2.43 -18.07 -24.76
N THR A 225 2.98 -18.41 -25.95
CA THR A 225 4.39 -18.16 -26.26
C THR A 225 4.73 -16.67 -26.27
N GLU A 226 3.82 -15.82 -26.77
CA GLU A 226 4.02 -14.37 -26.81
C GLU A 226 4.10 -13.78 -25.39
N GLY A 227 3.16 -14.16 -24.53
CA GLY A 227 3.18 -13.76 -23.12
C GLY A 227 4.42 -14.24 -22.38
N ALA A 228 4.87 -15.47 -22.63
CA ALA A 228 6.10 -16.01 -22.04
C ALA A 228 7.34 -15.20 -22.46
N LEU A 229 7.50 -14.94 -23.77
CA LEU A 229 8.58 -14.12 -24.30
C LEU A 229 8.59 -12.72 -23.66
N LYS A 230 7.44 -12.11 -23.50
CA LYS A 230 7.30 -10.80 -22.88
C LYS A 230 7.72 -10.83 -21.39
N ALA A 231 7.31 -11.84 -20.65
CA ALA A 231 7.68 -11.97 -19.22
C ALA A 231 9.20 -12.14 -19.06
N TYR A 232 9.85 -12.99 -19.87
CA TYR A 232 11.29 -13.15 -19.85
C TYR A 232 12.05 -11.90 -20.33
N ASP A 233 11.52 -11.19 -21.31
CA ASP A 233 12.10 -9.93 -21.77
C ASP A 233 12.07 -8.86 -20.69
N ARG A 234 11.00 -8.77 -19.91
CA ARG A 234 10.91 -7.89 -18.75
C ARG A 234 12.00 -8.19 -17.72
N VAL A 235 12.29 -9.44 -17.40
CA VAL A 235 13.40 -9.80 -16.51
C VAL A 235 14.72 -9.26 -17.04
N ILE A 236 14.97 -9.39 -18.35
CA ILE A 236 16.24 -9.00 -18.99
C ILE A 236 16.40 -7.47 -19.05
N THR A 237 15.31 -6.74 -19.31
CA THR A 237 15.34 -5.31 -19.62
C THR A 237 15.06 -4.44 -18.39
N GLU A 238 14.10 -4.82 -17.55
CA GLU A 238 13.72 -4.06 -16.37
C GLU A 238 14.64 -4.37 -15.16
N TYR A 239 15.22 -5.60 -15.11
CA TYR A 239 16.05 -6.07 -13.99
C TYR A 239 17.40 -6.66 -14.44
N PRO A 240 18.23 -5.88 -15.14
CA PRO A 240 19.44 -6.40 -15.80
C PRO A 240 20.51 -6.96 -14.84
N THR A 241 20.43 -6.65 -13.55
CA THR A 241 21.34 -7.11 -12.49
C THR A 241 20.81 -8.31 -11.71
N ALA A 242 19.56 -8.75 -11.97
CA ALA A 242 18.95 -9.86 -11.28
C ALA A 242 19.63 -11.21 -11.62
N GLN A 243 19.61 -12.14 -10.67
CA GLN A 243 20.18 -13.48 -10.84
C GLN A 243 19.45 -14.27 -11.93
N GLU A 244 18.17 -14.00 -12.14
CA GLU A 244 17.27 -14.63 -13.09
C GLU A 244 17.56 -14.28 -14.56
N VAL A 245 18.31 -13.21 -14.83
CA VAL A 245 18.62 -12.74 -16.21
C VAL A 245 19.24 -13.83 -17.09
N GLY A 246 20.16 -14.62 -16.53
CA GLY A 246 20.80 -15.70 -17.25
C GLY A 246 19.82 -16.78 -17.71
N GLU A 247 18.92 -17.16 -16.83
CA GLU A 247 17.88 -18.15 -17.07
C GLU A 247 16.80 -17.60 -18.03
N ALA A 248 16.37 -16.35 -17.83
CA ALA A 248 15.41 -15.68 -18.71
C ALA A 248 15.89 -15.65 -20.17
N ARG A 249 17.17 -15.35 -20.41
CA ARG A 249 17.77 -15.40 -21.75
C ARG A 249 17.73 -16.80 -22.38
N GLN A 250 17.95 -17.84 -21.56
CA GLN A 250 17.92 -19.23 -22.05
C GLN A 250 16.49 -19.64 -22.44
N TYR A 251 15.49 -19.33 -21.61
CA TYR A 251 14.10 -19.65 -21.92
C TYR A 251 13.61 -18.86 -23.15
N LYS A 252 13.90 -17.55 -23.20
CA LYS A 252 13.57 -16.71 -24.36
C LYS A 252 14.13 -17.31 -25.64
N ALA A 253 15.44 -17.64 -25.68
CA ALA A 253 16.10 -18.21 -26.86
C ALA A 253 15.57 -19.59 -27.28
N LYS A 254 14.94 -20.36 -26.38
CA LYS A 254 14.28 -21.63 -26.74
C LYS A 254 12.95 -21.39 -27.44
N LEU A 255 12.24 -20.34 -27.10
CA LEU A 255 10.91 -20.02 -27.65
C LEU A 255 11.00 -19.28 -29.00
N GLU A 256 12.14 -18.67 -29.32
CA GLU A 256 12.40 -17.95 -30.58
C GLU A 256 12.88 -18.90 -31.72
N LYS A 257 13.03 -20.20 -31.47
CA LYS A 257 13.43 -21.22 -32.48
C LYS A 257 12.22 -21.84 -33.16
#